data_f0a13ef5a4b256fb5aa73535dd9a66c4
#
_entry.id   f0a13ef5a4b256fb5aa73535dd9a66c4
#
_cell.length_a   1.000
_cell.length_b   1.000
_cell.length_c   1.000
_cell.angle_alpha   90.00
_cell.angle_beta   90.00
_cell.angle_gamma   90.00
#
_symmetry.space_group_name_H-M   'P 1'
#
loop_
_entity.id
_entity.type
_entity.pdbx_description
1 polymer ?
#
loop_
_entity_poly.entity_id
_entity_poly.type
_entity_poly.pdbx_seq_one_letter_code
_entity_poly.pdbx_strand_id
1 'polypeptide(L)'
;MEVFGSSGARGIAGTELTPEFALKVAQAAGTVWEADRAAVATDTRLTGQMFADATASGLAGVGLDVDRLGLTPTPAIGRYCEQEAIPGVMLTASHNPPEYNGIKLIGADGIELSIDRLERIEAHALGEEFDLVPWELVGESREVDTANATYQQSLLDAIDTGRIADADLTVALDPGHGAGGVVSPEFYRELGCEVVTV
;
A
#
# COMPACT_ATOMS: atom_id res chain seq x y z
N MET A 1 23.69 -1.94 7.70
CA MET A 1 23.08 -2.64 6.53
C MET A 1 21.96 -1.72 6.07
N GLU A 2 22.00 -1.25 4.85
CA GLU A 2 20.94 -0.41 4.30
C GLU A 2 19.71 -1.30 4.09
N VAL A 3 18.64 -1.04 4.81
CA VAL A 3 17.41 -1.85 4.79
C VAL A 3 16.45 -1.32 3.75
N PHE A 4 16.36 0.03 3.63
CA PHE A 4 15.54 0.69 2.65
C PHE A 4 16.37 1.15 1.44
N GLY A 5 16.18 0.52 0.30
CA GLY A 5 16.61 1.09 -0.99
C GLY A 5 15.60 2.10 -1.52
N SER A 6 15.89 2.70 -2.67
CA SER A 6 14.99 3.66 -3.37
C SER A 6 13.58 3.11 -3.70
N SER A 7 13.35 1.83 -3.51
CA SER A 7 12.07 1.14 -3.79
C SER A 7 11.45 0.47 -2.55
N GLY A 8 11.80 0.93 -1.35
CA GLY A 8 11.39 0.34 -0.08
C GLY A 8 12.30 -0.82 0.36
N ALA A 9 11.96 -1.48 1.49
CA ALA A 9 12.62 -2.69 1.94
C ALA A 9 12.08 -3.90 1.18
N ARG A 10 12.93 -4.78 0.67
CA ARG A 10 12.53 -6.02 -0.04
C ARG A 10 13.40 -7.18 0.40
N GLY A 11 12.81 -8.39 0.42
CA GLY A 11 13.53 -9.61 0.74
C GLY A 11 12.67 -10.86 0.56
N ILE A 12 13.30 -12.02 0.67
CA ILE A 12 12.61 -13.32 0.68
C ILE A 12 11.78 -13.41 1.97
N ALA A 13 10.46 -13.59 1.80
CA ALA A 13 9.52 -13.61 2.91
C ALA A 13 9.81 -14.76 3.88
N GLY A 14 9.85 -14.46 5.16
CA GLY A 14 10.11 -15.41 6.24
C GLY A 14 11.59 -15.68 6.54
N THR A 15 12.52 -15.20 5.72
CA THR A 15 13.97 -15.35 5.94
C THR A 15 14.71 -14.02 5.96
N GLU A 16 14.55 -13.21 4.93
CA GLU A 16 15.18 -11.89 4.82
C GLU A 16 14.23 -10.79 5.27
N LEU A 17 12.95 -10.93 4.89
CA LEU A 17 11.86 -10.06 5.32
C LEU A 17 10.91 -10.86 6.22
N THR A 18 10.82 -10.51 7.49
CA THR A 18 10.01 -11.22 8.49
C THR A 18 8.84 -10.37 8.99
N PRO A 19 7.75 -10.98 9.51
CA PRO A 19 6.67 -10.22 10.16
C PRO A 19 7.15 -9.38 11.34
N GLU A 20 8.14 -9.86 12.10
CA GLU A 20 8.75 -9.09 13.19
C GLU A 20 9.41 -7.82 12.66
N PHE A 21 10.12 -7.92 11.54
CA PHE A 21 10.73 -6.74 10.91
C PHE A 21 9.66 -5.76 10.39
N ALA A 22 8.59 -6.26 9.76
CA ALA A 22 7.47 -5.42 9.31
C ALA A 22 6.78 -4.69 10.47
N LEU A 23 6.61 -5.36 11.61
CA LEU A 23 6.09 -4.76 12.83
C LEU A 23 7.01 -3.62 13.32
N LYS A 24 8.32 -3.85 13.41
CA LYS A 24 9.29 -2.83 13.84
C LYS A 24 9.33 -1.62 12.90
N VAL A 25 9.29 -1.85 11.58
CA VAL A 25 9.20 -0.77 10.59
C VAL A 25 7.92 0.04 10.77
N ALA A 26 6.79 -0.63 11.01
CA ALA A 26 5.51 0.04 11.22
C ALA A 26 5.50 0.88 12.52
N GLN A 27 6.07 0.35 13.61
CA GLN A 27 6.24 1.10 14.86
C GLN A 27 7.14 2.32 14.66
N ALA A 28 8.27 2.16 13.97
CA ALA A 28 9.17 3.26 13.66
C ALA A 28 8.51 4.32 12.77
N ALA A 29 7.77 3.88 11.74
CA ALA A 29 7.05 4.78 10.86
C ALA A 29 5.99 5.58 11.62
N GLY A 30 5.17 4.91 12.44
CA GLY A 30 4.15 5.56 13.26
C GLY A 30 4.72 6.53 14.29
N THR A 31 5.87 6.21 14.89
CA THR A 31 6.60 7.13 15.79
C THR A 31 7.08 8.40 15.07
N VAL A 32 7.50 8.27 13.80
CA VAL A 32 8.03 9.41 13.01
C VAL A 32 6.92 10.22 12.33
N TRP A 33 5.78 9.59 12.03
CA TRP A 33 4.67 10.25 11.36
C TRP A 33 3.87 11.15 12.32
N GLU A 34 3.59 12.36 11.90
CA GLU A 34 2.68 13.28 12.58
C GLU A 34 1.25 13.01 12.09
N ALA A 35 0.69 11.85 12.48
CA ALA A 35 -0.63 11.41 12.02
C ALA A 35 -1.32 10.55 13.08
N ASP A 36 -2.65 10.62 13.12
CA ASP A 36 -3.47 9.78 14.02
C ASP A 36 -3.95 8.48 13.35
N ARG A 37 -3.73 8.37 12.03
CA ARG A 37 -4.23 7.26 11.22
C ARG A 37 -3.29 6.97 10.06
N ALA A 38 -3.23 5.70 9.62
CA ALA A 38 -2.46 5.28 8.46
C ALA A 38 -3.18 4.21 7.64
N ALA A 39 -2.89 4.13 6.34
CA ALA A 39 -3.43 3.11 5.46
C ALA A 39 -2.47 1.91 5.31
N VAL A 40 -3.01 0.69 5.16
CA VAL A 40 -2.25 -0.53 4.85
C VAL A 40 -2.90 -1.27 3.69
N ALA A 41 -2.10 -1.59 2.67
CA ALA A 41 -2.56 -2.35 1.49
C ALA A 41 -1.57 -3.46 1.12
N THR A 42 -2.06 -4.46 0.36
CA THR A 42 -1.25 -5.58 -0.13
C THR A 42 -1.43 -5.77 -1.62
N ASP A 43 -0.47 -6.42 -2.26
CA ASP A 43 -0.65 -7.02 -3.58
C ASP A 43 -1.16 -8.48 -3.47
N THR A 44 -1.11 -9.24 -4.57
CA THR A 44 -1.62 -10.60 -4.68
C THR A 44 -0.70 -11.68 -4.07
N ARG A 45 0.42 -11.32 -3.45
CA ARG A 45 1.38 -12.28 -2.88
C ARG A 45 0.78 -13.04 -1.70
N LEU A 46 1.06 -14.33 -1.61
CA LEU A 46 0.55 -15.21 -0.54
C LEU A 46 0.90 -14.71 0.87
N THR A 47 2.03 -14.04 1.01
CA THR A 47 2.49 -13.51 2.31
C THR A 47 1.94 -12.11 2.63
N GLY A 48 1.15 -11.50 1.73
CA GLY A 48 0.63 -10.14 1.88
C GLY A 48 -0.14 -9.95 3.18
N GLN A 49 -1.12 -10.83 3.47
CA GLN A 49 -1.95 -10.73 4.67
C GLN A 49 -1.12 -10.83 5.96
N MET A 50 -0.16 -11.76 6.02
CA MET A 50 0.73 -11.91 7.18
C MET A 50 1.51 -10.62 7.48
N PHE A 51 2.04 -9.98 6.45
CA PHE A 51 2.74 -8.72 6.61
C PHE A 51 1.79 -7.55 6.93
N ALA A 52 0.58 -7.55 6.36
CA ALA A 52 -0.44 -6.54 6.68
C ALA A 52 -0.85 -6.60 8.15
N ASP A 53 -1.02 -7.79 8.71
CA ASP A 53 -1.38 -7.98 10.11
C ASP A 53 -0.26 -7.51 11.05
N ALA A 54 1.00 -7.83 10.74
CA ALA A 54 2.15 -7.35 11.49
C ALA A 54 2.28 -5.82 11.43
N THR A 55 2.12 -5.25 10.24
CA THR A 55 2.18 -3.80 10.00
C THR A 55 1.06 -3.08 10.76
N ALA A 56 -0.18 -3.55 10.64
CA ALA A 56 -1.31 -2.96 11.35
C ALA A 56 -1.14 -3.01 12.86
N SER A 57 -0.63 -4.14 13.39
CA SER A 57 -0.33 -4.29 14.82
C SER A 57 0.76 -3.32 15.29
N GLY A 58 1.79 -3.09 14.45
CA GLY A 58 2.87 -2.14 14.75
C GLY A 58 2.37 -0.71 14.82
N LEU A 59 1.57 -0.27 13.83
CA LEU A 59 0.95 1.07 13.79
C LEU A 59 0.00 1.29 14.96
N ALA A 60 -0.88 0.33 15.24
CA ALA A 60 -1.81 0.41 16.35
C ALA A 60 -1.08 0.48 17.71
N GLY A 61 0.04 -0.24 17.86
CA GLY A 61 0.84 -0.24 19.08
C GLY A 61 1.51 1.10 19.41
N VAL A 62 1.63 2.01 18.45
CA VAL A 62 2.10 3.38 18.62
C VAL A 62 0.95 4.41 18.52
N GLY A 63 -0.30 3.94 18.60
CA GLY A 63 -1.50 4.78 18.74
C GLY A 63 -2.16 5.25 17.45
N LEU A 64 -1.74 4.76 16.28
CA LEU A 64 -2.38 5.11 15.02
C LEU A 64 -3.56 4.18 14.72
N ASP A 65 -4.69 4.73 14.33
CA ASP A 65 -5.75 3.97 13.69
C ASP A 65 -5.30 3.45 12.32
N VAL A 66 -5.82 2.30 11.91
CA VAL A 66 -5.37 1.62 10.68
C VAL A 66 -6.53 1.37 9.72
N ASP A 67 -6.48 2.00 8.57
CA ASP A 67 -7.35 1.73 7.42
C ASP A 67 -6.77 0.57 6.60
N ARG A 68 -7.39 -0.61 6.68
CA ARG A 68 -6.97 -1.82 5.95
C ARG A 68 -7.66 -1.84 4.58
N LEU A 69 -6.92 -1.55 3.52
CA LEU A 69 -7.47 -1.48 2.16
C LEU A 69 -7.49 -2.84 1.44
N GLY A 70 -6.87 -3.87 2.05
CA GLY A 70 -6.78 -5.20 1.46
C GLY A 70 -5.97 -5.23 0.15
N LEU A 71 -6.44 -6.03 -0.81
CA LEU A 71 -5.81 -6.15 -2.13
C LEU A 71 -6.04 -4.89 -2.95
N THR A 72 -4.98 -4.11 -3.13
CA THR A 72 -5.05 -2.77 -3.73
C THR A 72 -3.78 -2.49 -4.54
N PRO A 73 -3.86 -2.00 -5.79
CA PRO A 73 -2.66 -1.62 -6.54
C PRO A 73 -1.98 -0.38 -5.93
N THR A 74 -0.65 -0.33 -6.04
CA THR A 74 0.16 0.76 -5.44
C THR A 74 -0.35 2.18 -5.75
N PRO A 75 -0.77 2.53 -6.98
CA PRO A 75 -1.31 3.88 -7.23
C PRO A 75 -2.64 4.13 -6.53
N ALA A 76 -3.43 3.09 -6.23
CA ALA A 76 -4.71 3.28 -5.53
C ALA A 76 -4.51 3.58 -4.04
N ILE A 77 -3.57 2.91 -3.34
CA ILE A 77 -3.22 3.33 -1.98
C ILE A 77 -2.59 4.72 -1.96
N GLY A 78 -1.74 5.08 -2.93
CA GLY A 78 -1.22 6.44 -3.04
C GLY A 78 -2.34 7.47 -3.15
N ARG A 79 -3.32 7.22 -4.04
CA ARG A 79 -4.49 8.11 -4.18
C ARG A 79 -5.33 8.18 -2.90
N TYR A 80 -5.52 7.06 -2.21
CA TYR A 80 -6.22 7.03 -0.92
C TYR A 80 -5.51 7.87 0.14
N CYS A 81 -4.19 7.71 0.27
CA CYS A 81 -3.36 8.49 1.19
C CYS A 81 -3.47 10.00 0.93
N GLU A 82 -3.39 10.41 -0.34
CA GLU A 82 -3.55 11.82 -0.75
C GLU A 82 -4.93 12.37 -0.39
N GLN A 83 -6.00 11.61 -0.68
CA GLN A 83 -7.38 12.06 -0.43
C GLN A 83 -7.72 12.18 1.05
N GLU A 84 -7.27 11.21 1.86
CA GLU A 84 -7.50 11.18 3.30
C GLU A 84 -6.47 12.01 4.09
N ALA A 85 -5.44 12.52 3.40
CA ALA A 85 -4.30 13.23 3.98
C ALA A 85 -3.59 12.43 5.10
N ILE A 86 -3.42 11.11 4.90
CA ILE A 86 -2.79 10.18 5.84
C ILE A 86 -1.64 9.43 5.17
N PRO A 87 -0.59 9.03 5.92
CA PRO A 87 0.45 8.17 5.40
C PRO A 87 -0.05 6.73 5.19
N GLY A 88 0.75 5.92 4.48
CA GLY A 88 0.38 4.54 4.23
C GLY A 88 1.56 3.59 4.05
N VAL A 89 1.26 2.31 4.16
CA VAL A 89 2.20 1.20 3.93
C VAL A 89 1.66 0.28 2.84
N MET A 90 2.40 0.15 1.74
CA MET A 90 2.11 -0.81 0.69
C MET A 90 3.02 -2.03 0.81
N LEU A 91 2.42 -3.20 0.95
CA LEU A 91 3.12 -4.48 1.05
C LEU A 91 3.17 -5.15 -0.32
N THR A 92 4.33 -5.04 -0.97
CA THR A 92 4.56 -5.51 -2.33
C THR A 92 6.04 -5.62 -2.65
N ALA A 93 6.40 -6.55 -3.50
CA ALA A 93 7.73 -6.61 -4.12
C ALA A 93 7.67 -6.35 -5.64
N SER A 94 6.59 -5.74 -6.14
CA SER A 94 6.43 -5.38 -7.56
C SER A 94 6.58 -6.60 -8.48
N HIS A 95 7.61 -6.60 -9.35
CA HIS A 95 7.91 -7.64 -10.34
C HIS A 95 8.89 -8.72 -9.84
N ASN A 96 9.28 -8.68 -8.56
CA ASN A 96 10.16 -9.73 -8.00
C ASN A 96 9.44 -11.09 -7.98
N PRO A 97 10.18 -12.22 -7.97
CA PRO A 97 9.61 -13.56 -7.83
C PRO A 97 8.63 -13.72 -6.64
N PRO A 98 7.75 -14.74 -6.67
CA PRO A 98 6.65 -14.85 -5.71
C PRO A 98 7.09 -15.06 -4.25
N GLU A 99 8.29 -15.56 -4.00
CA GLU A 99 8.88 -15.72 -2.67
C GLU A 99 9.29 -14.40 -2.01
N TYR A 100 9.44 -13.31 -2.78
CA TYR A 100 9.74 -11.98 -2.25
C TYR A 100 8.49 -11.29 -1.73
N ASN A 101 8.68 -10.40 -0.75
CA ASN A 101 7.75 -9.33 -0.42
C ASN A 101 8.54 -8.05 -0.10
N GLY A 102 7.85 -6.96 0.19
CA GLY A 102 8.49 -5.68 0.50
C GLY A 102 7.56 -4.74 1.24
N ILE A 103 8.15 -3.71 1.80
CA ILE A 103 7.47 -2.65 2.56
C ILE A 103 7.80 -1.32 1.88
N LYS A 104 6.79 -0.64 1.37
CA LYS A 104 6.89 0.70 0.82
C LYS A 104 6.14 1.66 1.73
N LEU A 105 6.78 2.75 2.09
CA LEU A 105 6.19 3.80 2.91
C LEU A 105 5.76 4.96 2.02
N ILE A 106 4.50 5.38 2.18
CA ILE A 106 3.83 6.39 1.38
C ILE A 106 3.50 7.57 2.29
N GLY A 107 3.76 8.79 1.82
CA GLY A 107 3.41 10.01 2.53
C GLY A 107 1.91 10.36 2.42
N ALA A 108 1.47 11.30 3.23
CA ALA A 108 0.12 11.87 3.16
C ALA A 108 -0.18 12.61 1.85
N ASP A 109 0.84 12.85 1.04
CA ASP A 109 0.74 13.38 -0.33
C ASP A 109 0.56 12.29 -1.39
N GLY A 110 0.45 11.02 -0.99
CA GLY A 110 0.29 9.86 -1.87
C GLY A 110 1.57 9.40 -2.58
N ILE A 111 2.73 10.01 -2.25
CA ILE A 111 4.03 9.72 -2.87
C ILE A 111 4.90 8.87 -1.95
N GLU A 112 5.73 7.99 -2.52
CA GLU A 112 6.72 7.24 -1.73
C GLU A 112 7.65 8.21 -0.99
N LEU A 113 7.99 7.88 0.27
CA LEU A 113 8.83 8.75 1.10
C LEU A 113 10.21 8.98 0.48
N SER A 114 10.74 10.19 0.65
CA SER A 114 12.12 10.51 0.29
C SER A 114 13.13 9.68 1.09
N ILE A 115 14.34 9.53 0.55
CA ILE A 115 15.43 8.76 1.18
C ILE A 115 15.69 9.27 2.61
N ASP A 116 15.78 10.57 2.82
CA ASP A 116 16.03 11.16 4.14
C ASP A 116 14.97 10.75 5.19
N ARG A 117 13.69 10.65 4.76
CA ARG A 117 12.60 10.17 5.64
C ARG A 117 12.70 8.67 5.89
N LEU A 118 13.06 7.89 4.87
CA LEU A 118 13.27 6.45 5.00
C LEU A 118 14.44 6.14 5.94
N GLU A 119 15.59 6.84 5.82
CA GLU A 119 16.75 6.69 6.70
C GLU A 119 16.41 7.02 8.16
N ARG A 120 15.58 8.02 8.39
CA ARG A 120 15.10 8.36 9.74
C ARG A 120 14.26 7.24 10.34
N ILE A 121 13.31 6.68 9.58
CA ILE A 121 12.48 5.55 10.01
C ILE A 121 13.35 4.30 10.22
N GLU A 122 14.32 4.04 9.33
CA GLU A 122 15.27 2.94 9.48
C GLU A 122 16.08 3.04 10.78
N ALA A 123 16.56 4.24 11.12
CA ALA A 123 17.29 4.45 12.35
C ALA A 123 16.45 4.10 13.60
N HIS A 124 15.17 4.52 13.64
CA HIS A 124 14.26 4.14 14.71
C HIS A 124 13.98 2.63 14.74
N ALA A 125 13.78 1.98 13.57
CA ALA A 125 13.52 0.55 13.49
C ALA A 125 14.72 -0.28 13.98
N LEU A 126 15.94 0.10 13.59
CA LEU A 126 17.18 -0.59 14.00
C LEU A 126 17.56 -0.30 15.44
N GLY A 127 17.26 0.91 15.94
CA GLY A 127 17.48 1.31 17.34
C GLY A 127 16.40 0.79 18.30
N GLU A 128 15.32 0.23 17.79
CA GLU A 128 14.13 -0.17 18.56
C GLU A 128 13.57 1.00 19.40
N GLU A 129 13.61 2.21 18.83
CA GLU A 129 13.13 3.44 19.46
C GLU A 129 11.70 3.74 19.02
N PHE A 130 10.70 3.25 19.76
CA PHE A 130 9.28 3.35 19.43
C PHE A 130 8.49 4.05 20.54
N ASP A 131 7.58 4.94 20.15
CA ASP A 131 6.64 5.63 21.06
C ASP A 131 5.42 4.75 21.34
N LEU A 132 5.66 3.59 22.00
CA LEU A 132 4.57 2.68 22.38
C LEU A 132 3.60 3.36 23.34
N VAL A 133 2.31 3.21 23.06
CA VAL A 133 1.25 3.80 23.88
C VAL A 133 0.71 2.84 24.94
N PRO A 134 0.12 3.34 26.06
CA PRO A 134 -0.58 2.51 27.02
C PRO A 134 -1.85 1.89 26.39
N TRP A 135 -2.34 0.82 27.01
CA TRP A 135 -3.41 -0.01 26.46
C TRP A 135 -4.71 0.76 26.14
N GLU A 136 -4.99 1.87 26.81
CA GLU A 136 -6.14 2.73 26.57
C GLU A 136 -6.04 3.56 25.29
N LEU A 137 -4.84 3.70 24.70
CA LEU A 137 -4.55 4.55 23.56
C LEU A 137 -4.11 3.76 22.32
N VAL A 138 -4.23 2.43 22.35
CA VAL A 138 -3.95 1.58 21.20
C VAL A 138 -4.92 1.92 20.06
N GLY A 139 -4.39 2.11 18.85
CA GLY A 139 -5.18 2.43 17.67
C GLY A 139 -6.11 1.29 17.24
N GLU A 140 -7.21 1.61 16.61
CA GLU A 140 -8.19 0.67 16.08
C GLU A 140 -7.93 0.35 14.60
N SER A 141 -8.22 -0.88 14.17
CA SER A 141 -8.17 -1.26 12.76
C SER A 141 -9.57 -1.40 12.18
N ARG A 142 -9.76 -0.87 10.96
CA ARG A 142 -11.01 -1.03 10.20
C ARG A 142 -10.72 -1.44 8.76
N GLU A 143 -11.61 -2.23 8.18
CA GLU A 143 -11.57 -2.56 6.77
C GLU A 143 -12.17 -1.42 5.93
N VAL A 144 -11.52 -1.11 4.80
CA VAL A 144 -11.96 -0.10 3.83
C VAL A 144 -12.03 -0.75 2.46
N ASP A 145 -13.22 -0.99 1.95
CA ASP A 145 -13.50 -1.66 0.68
C ASP A 145 -13.69 -0.70 -0.50
N THR A 146 -13.72 0.61 -0.24
CA THR A 146 -14.00 1.64 -1.25
C THR A 146 -12.77 2.16 -1.98
N ALA A 147 -11.55 1.90 -1.50
CA ALA A 147 -10.32 2.51 -2.01
C ALA A 147 -10.10 2.25 -3.51
N ASN A 148 -10.32 1.02 -3.99
CA ASN A 148 -10.16 0.66 -5.40
C ASN A 148 -11.20 1.36 -6.29
N ALA A 149 -12.48 1.41 -5.87
CA ALA A 149 -13.55 2.07 -6.61
C ALA A 149 -13.33 3.59 -6.67
N THR A 150 -12.90 4.20 -5.55
CA THR A 150 -12.59 5.64 -5.49
C THR A 150 -11.41 5.99 -6.41
N TYR A 151 -10.37 5.14 -6.42
CA TYR A 151 -9.25 5.30 -7.34
C TYR A 151 -9.71 5.20 -8.81
N GLN A 152 -10.49 4.17 -9.17
CA GLN A 152 -11.04 3.99 -10.50
C GLN A 152 -11.86 5.22 -10.94
N GLN A 153 -12.75 5.72 -10.09
CA GLN A 153 -13.54 6.92 -10.37
C GLN A 153 -12.66 8.13 -10.62
N SER A 154 -11.59 8.31 -9.82
CA SER A 154 -10.67 9.44 -10.01
C SER A 154 -9.93 9.41 -11.35
N LEU A 155 -9.68 8.21 -11.90
CA LEU A 155 -9.11 8.05 -13.23
C LEU A 155 -10.13 8.40 -14.33
N LEU A 156 -11.39 7.94 -14.18
CA LEU A 156 -12.46 8.24 -15.13
C LEU A 156 -12.76 9.74 -15.21
N ASP A 157 -12.75 10.42 -14.06
CA ASP A 157 -12.97 11.87 -13.99
C ASP A 157 -11.86 12.70 -14.67
N ALA A 158 -10.66 12.12 -14.81
CA ALA A 158 -9.49 12.79 -15.39
C ALA A 158 -9.39 12.66 -16.92
N ILE A 159 -10.25 11.86 -17.56
CA ILE A 159 -10.15 11.54 -18.99
C ILE A 159 -11.47 11.77 -19.73
N ASP A 160 -11.36 12.00 -21.04
CA ASP A 160 -12.54 12.11 -21.93
C ASP A 160 -13.06 10.71 -22.28
N THR A 161 -13.93 10.19 -21.43
CA THR A 161 -14.54 8.84 -21.59
C THR A 161 -15.36 8.74 -22.86
N GLY A 162 -16.03 9.80 -23.29
CA GLY A 162 -16.84 9.84 -24.51
C GLY A 162 -16.03 9.57 -25.77
N ARG A 163 -14.86 10.22 -25.88
CA ARG A 163 -13.96 9.99 -27.02
C ARG A 163 -13.44 8.56 -27.11
N ILE A 164 -13.24 7.90 -25.96
CA ILE A 164 -12.76 6.53 -25.91
C ILE A 164 -13.90 5.58 -26.31
N ALA A 165 -15.09 5.77 -25.77
CA ALA A 165 -16.27 4.97 -26.09
C ALA A 165 -16.61 5.04 -27.61
N ASP A 166 -16.54 6.24 -28.21
CA ASP A 166 -16.80 6.42 -29.65
C ASP A 166 -15.77 5.72 -30.55
N ALA A 167 -14.62 5.33 -30.01
CA ALA A 167 -13.55 4.66 -30.78
C ALA A 167 -13.77 3.14 -30.94
N ASP A 168 -14.77 2.54 -30.28
CA ASP A 168 -15.17 1.12 -30.36
C ASP A 168 -13.95 0.17 -30.21
N LEU A 169 -13.20 0.34 -29.12
CA LEU A 169 -11.96 -0.38 -28.90
C LEU A 169 -12.17 -1.74 -28.25
N THR A 170 -11.46 -2.75 -28.72
CA THR A 170 -11.28 -4.03 -28.01
C THR A 170 -9.91 -4.02 -27.32
N VAL A 171 -9.90 -4.25 -26.01
CA VAL A 171 -8.68 -4.27 -25.17
C VAL A 171 -8.38 -5.70 -24.70
N ALA A 172 -7.25 -6.24 -25.12
CA ALA A 172 -6.71 -7.47 -24.53
C ALA A 172 -5.89 -7.09 -23.29
N LEU A 173 -6.30 -7.58 -22.14
CA LEU A 173 -5.73 -7.20 -20.84
C LEU A 173 -5.13 -8.40 -20.13
N ASP A 174 -3.81 -8.37 -19.91
CA ASP A 174 -3.09 -9.29 -19.04
C ASP A 174 -2.57 -8.53 -17.80
N PRO A 175 -3.24 -8.66 -16.64
CA PRO A 175 -2.76 -8.04 -15.39
C PRO A 175 -1.63 -8.83 -14.73
N GLY A 176 -1.12 -9.91 -15.32
CA GLY A 176 -0.06 -10.75 -14.78
C GLY A 176 -0.39 -11.35 -13.41
N HIS A 177 -1.67 -11.64 -13.12
CA HIS A 177 -2.17 -12.04 -11.80
C HIS A 177 -1.85 -11.03 -10.68
N GLY A 178 -1.48 -9.79 -11.02
CA GLY A 178 -1.14 -8.73 -10.09
C GLY A 178 -2.36 -7.94 -9.57
N ALA A 179 -2.12 -7.05 -8.62
CA ALA A 179 -3.16 -6.21 -8.00
C ALA A 179 -3.90 -5.29 -9.01
N GLY A 180 -3.31 -5.01 -10.17
CA GLY A 180 -4.01 -4.31 -11.25
C GLY A 180 -5.28 -5.03 -11.75
N GLY A 181 -5.36 -6.34 -11.54
CA GLY A 181 -6.53 -7.14 -11.92
C GLY A 181 -7.82 -6.78 -11.19
N VAL A 182 -7.76 -6.13 -10.03
CA VAL A 182 -8.96 -5.72 -9.27
C VAL A 182 -9.54 -4.37 -9.73
N VAL A 183 -8.80 -3.61 -10.54
CA VAL A 183 -9.25 -2.29 -11.04
C VAL A 183 -9.33 -2.25 -12.56
N SER A 184 -8.27 -2.71 -13.24
CA SER A 184 -8.11 -2.46 -14.68
C SER A 184 -9.20 -3.04 -15.57
N PRO A 185 -9.74 -4.27 -15.35
CA PRO A 185 -10.79 -4.82 -16.22
C PRO A 185 -12.07 -3.96 -16.22
N GLU A 186 -12.53 -3.55 -15.05
CA GLU A 186 -13.73 -2.74 -14.92
C GLU A 186 -13.50 -1.32 -15.41
N PHE A 187 -12.35 -0.73 -15.13
CA PHE A 187 -11.95 0.57 -15.64
C PHE A 187 -12.09 0.65 -17.18
N TYR A 188 -11.54 -0.32 -17.90
CA TYR A 188 -11.66 -0.31 -19.37
C TYR A 188 -13.09 -0.56 -19.86
N ARG A 189 -13.91 -1.35 -19.14
CA ARG A 189 -15.33 -1.52 -19.48
C ARG A 189 -16.11 -0.22 -19.31
N GLU A 190 -15.86 0.52 -18.23
CA GLU A 190 -16.49 1.83 -17.98
C GLU A 190 -16.06 2.90 -19.01
N LEU A 191 -14.89 2.74 -19.62
CA LEU A 191 -14.48 3.53 -20.78
C LEU A 191 -15.22 3.19 -22.08
N GLY A 192 -16.11 2.18 -22.07
CA GLY A 192 -16.81 1.72 -23.25
C GLY A 192 -16.04 0.73 -24.12
N CYS A 193 -14.92 0.17 -23.62
CA CYS A 193 -14.16 -0.82 -24.37
C CYS A 193 -14.74 -2.24 -24.21
N GLU A 194 -14.64 -3.05 -25.24
CA GLU A 194 -14.72 -4.50 -25.12
C GLU A 194 -13.44 -5.02 -24.45
N VAL A 195 -13.56 -5.78 -23.35
CA VAL A 195 -12.40 -6.24 -22.57
C VAL A 195 -12.27 -7.76 -22.61
N VAL A 196 -11.17 -8.24 -23.14
CA VAL A 196 -10.75 -9.65 -23.12
C VAL A 196 -9.62 -9.79 -22.12
N THR A 197 -9.84 -10.49 -21.00
CA THR A 197 -8.82 -10.78 -19.98
C THR A 197 -8.15 -12.12 -20.25
N VAL A 198 -6.84 -12.20 -20.08
CA VAL A 198 -6.02 -13.40 -20.25
C VAL A 198 -5.43 -13.84 -18.91
#